data_34313f5a5715fd59c7f2db8733189d8f
#
_entry.id   34313f5a5715fd59c7f2db8733189d8f
#
_cell.length_a   1.000
_cell.length_b   1.000
_cell.length_c   1.000
_cell.angle_alpha   90.00
_cell.angle_beta   90.00
_cell.angle_gamma   90.00
#
_symmetry.space_group_name_H-M   'P 1'
#
loop_
_entity.id
_entity.type
_entity.pdbx_description
1 polymer ?
#
loop_
_entity_poly.entity_id
_entity_poly.type
_entity_poly.pdbx_seq_one_letter_code
_entity_poly.pdbx_strand_id
1 'polypeptide(L)'
;MIELYTDATPNGWKVSVLLEEIGMPYNTHHVDITTGAQKEDWFLKLCPNGRIPVIVDTDNNDLAVFESGAIMLYLAKKSGQLLPSDDSAESRVMQWLMFQMGGIGPMMGQSNVFFRY
;
A
#
# COMPACT_ATOMS: atom_id res chain seq x y z
N MET A 1 -15.68 3.46 3.72
CA MET A 1 -14.70 4.52 3.38
C MET A 1 -13.29 4.03 3.67
N ILE A 2 -12.39 4.27 2.76
CA ILE A 2 -10.98 3.92 2.94
C ILE A 2 -10.26 5.07 3.64
N GLU A 3 -9.59 4.77 4.74
CA GLU A 3 -8.70 5.69 5.44
C GLU A 3 -7.27 5.32 5.09
N LEU A 4 -6.57 6.19 4.37
CA LEU A 4 -5.19 5.96 3.91
C LEU A 4 -4.21 6.70 4.81
N TYR A 5 -3.32 5.95 5.45
CA TYR A 5 -2.23 6.48 6.28
C TYR A 5 -0.95 6.36 5.46
N THR A 6 -0.37 7.50 5.08
CA THR A 6 0.71 7.51 4.09
C THR A 6 1.64 8.70 4.21
N ASP A 7 2.70 8.68 3.41
CA ASP A 7 3.61 9.80 3.21
C ASP A 7 4.00 9.85 1.72
N ALA A 8 4.61 10.95 1.31
CA ALA A 8 5.01 11.22 -0.07
C ALA A 8 6.26 10.40 -0.44
N THR A 9 6.09 9.09 -0.59
CA THR A 9 7.16 8.15 -0.95
C THR A 9 6.69 7.25 -2.09
N PRO A 10 7.61 6.56 -2.80
CA PRO A 10 7.21 5.64 -3.87
C PRO A 10 6.20 4.58 -3.41
N ASN A 11 6.35 4.02 -2.21
CA ASN A 11 5.41 3.03 -1.69
C ASN A 11 4.03 3.64 -1.40
N GLY A 12 4.00 4.85 -0.84
CA GLY A 12 2.75 5.58 -0.62
C GLY A 12 2.05 5.92 -1.93
N TRP A 13 2.81 6.37 -2.93
CA TRP A 13 2.26 6.73 -4.24
C TRP A 13 1.57 5.56 -4.93
N LYS A 14 2.05 4.33 -4.77
CA LYS A 14 1.40 3.16 -5.37
C LYS A 14 -0.06 3.08 -4.99
N VAL A 15 -0.36 3.27 -3.72
CA VAL A 15 -1.73 3.15 -3.21
C VAL A 15 -2.59 4.33 -3.61
N SER A 16 -2.08 5.56 -3.48
CA SER A 16 -2.85 6.73 -3.86
C SER A 16 -3.15 6.76 -5.36
N VAL A 17 -2.19 6.38 -6.21
CA VAL A 17 -2.43 6.27 -7.65
C VAL A 17 -3.50 5.22 -7.94
N LEU A 18 -3.45 4.07 -7.29
CA LEU A 18 -4.45 3.02 -7.49
C LEU A 18 -5.85 3.51 -7.08
N LEU A 19 -5.98 4.16 -5.94
CA LEU A 19 -7.26 4.69 -5.47
C LEU A 19 -7.86 5.69 -6.46
N GLU A 20 -7.01 6.57 -7.02
CA GLU A 20 -7.45 7.51 -8.05
C GLU A 20 -7.87 6.79 -9.33
N GLU A 21 -7.11 5.79 -9.78
CA GLU A 21 -7.43 5.04 -11.00
C GLU A 21 -8.75 4.28 -10.90
N ILE A 22 -9.04 3.66 -9.76
CA ILE A 22 -10.29 2.93 -9.58
C ILE A 22 -11.47 3.84 -9.18
N GLY A 23 -11.20 5.11 -8.90
CA GLY A 23 -12.23 6.08 -8.53
C GLY A 23 -12.85 5.80 -7.16
N MET A 24 -12.12 5.16 -6.25
CA MET A 24 -12.65 4.84 -4.93
C MET A 24 -12.42 6.00 -3.96
N PRO A 25 -13.47 6.49 -3.28
CA PRO A 25 -13.31 7.57 -2.29
C PRO A 25 -12.44 7.15 -1.12
N TYR A 26 -11.60 8.07 -0.66
CA TYR A 26 -10.71 7.81 0.49
C TYR A 26 -10.37 9.12 1.19
N ASN A 27 -9.99 9.00 2.47
CA ASN A 27 -9.42 10.10 3.24
C ASN A 27 -7.93 9.82 3.43
N THR A 28 -7.10 10.85 3.36
CA THR A 28 -5.66 10.75 3.53
C THR A 28 -5.24 11.28 4.89
N HIS A 29 -4.43 10.50 5.60
CA HIS A 29 -3.83 10.87 6.88
C HIS A 29 -2.32 10.86 6.72
N HIS A 30 -1.68 12.00 6.94
CA HIS A 30 -0.24 12.12 6.82
C HIS A 30 0.45 11.47 8.02
N VAL A 31 1.34 10.53 7.73
CA VAL A 31 2.24 9.92 8.73
C VAL A 31 3.66 10.35 8.39
N ASP A 32 4.19 11.30 9.12
CA ASP A 32 5.51 11.89 8.82
C ASP A 32 6.63 10.92 9.20
N ILE A 33 7.18 10.24 8.21
CA ILE A 33 8.26 9.26 8.44
C ILE A 33 9.57 9.91 8.84
N THR A 34 9.73 11.22 8.61
CA THR A 34 10.94 11.95 9.02
C THR A 34 10.99 12.20 10.52
N THR A 35 9.82 12.21 11.19
CA THR A 35 9.72 12.41 12.64
C THR A 35 9.56 11.10 13.42
N GLY A 36 9.50 9.98 12.73
CA GLY A 36 9.29 8.67 13.36
C GLY A 36 7.82 8.37 13.71
N ALA A 37 6.87 9.10 13.12
CA ALA A 37 5.43 8.91 13.41
C ALA A 37 4.98 7.49 13.11
N GLN A 38 5.61 6.79 12.14
CA GLN A 38 5.30 5.41 11.78
C GLN A 38 5.70 4.40 12.88
N LYS A 39 6.42 4.84 13.91
CA LYS A 39 6.81 4.00 15.05
C LYS A 39 6.01 4.29 16.31
N GLU A 40 5.06 5.22 16.25
CA GLU A 40 4.16 5.48 17.37
C GLU A 40 3.23 4.30 17.63
N ASP A 41 2.84 4.11 18.90
CA ASP A 41 2.07 2.91 19.32
C ASP A 41 0.76 2.75 18.57
N TRP A 42 0.05 3.85 18.31
CA TRP A 42 -1.23 3.79 17.59
C TRP A 42 -1.05 3.27 16.15
N PHE A 43 0.07 3.64 15.50
CA PHE A 43 0.35 3.19 14.14
C PHE A 43 0.84 1.74 14.14
N LEU A 44 1.64 1.34 15.11
CA LEU A 44 2.11 -0.05 15.23
C LEU A 44 0.96 -1.03 15.44
N LYS A 45 -0.16 -0.59 16.00
CA LYS A 45 -1.36 -1.41 16.09
C LYS A 45 -1.98 -1.69 14.72
N LEU A 46 -1.84 -0.77 13.77
CA LEU A 46 -2.32 -0.94 12.40
C LEU A 46 -1.31 -1.71 11.56
N CYS A 47 -0.03 -1.45 11.76
CA CYS A 47 1.08 -2.05 11.01
C CYS A 47 2.23 -2.40 11.96
N PRO A 48 2.32 -3.66 12.40
CA PRO A 48 3.39 -4.07 13.32
C PRO A 48 4.81 -3.78 12.81
N ASN A 49 5.00 -3.80 11.48
CA ASN A 49 6.29 -3.48 10.87
C ASN A 49 6.62 -1.98 10.89
N GLY A 50 5.64 -1.12 11.22
CA GLY A 50 5.85 0.32 11.35
C GLY A 50 6.29 0.99 10.07
N ARG A 51 5.62 0.72 8.96
CA ARG A 51 5.90 1.31 7.65
C ARG A 51 4.61 1.77 6.98
N ILE A 52 4.70 2.91 6.30
CA ILE A 52 3.61 3.36 5.42
C ILE A 52 3.73 2.63 4.07
N PRO A 53 2.66 2.53 3.28
CA PRO A 53 1.28 2.91 3.55
C PRO A 53 0.51 1.84 4.35
N VAL A 54 -0.58 2.28 4.96
CA VAL A 54 -1.58 1.40 5.60
C VAL A 54 -2.96 1.94 5.23
N ILE A 55 -3.92 1.06 4.99
CA ILE A 55 -5.32 1.48 4.88
C ILE A 55 -6.14 0.86 6.02
N VAL A 56 -7.22 1.54 6.38
CA VAL A 56 -8.28 1.00 7.21
C VAL A 56 -9.58 1.10 6.42
N ASP A 57 -10.25 -0.03 6.22
CA ASP A 57 -11.53 -0.06 5.54
C ASP A 57 -12.65 -0.03 6.58
N THR A 58 -13.26 1.14 6.76
CA THR A 58 -14.33 1.30 7.75
C THR A 58 -15.61 0.57 7.37
N ASP A 59 -15.80 0.24 6.10
CA ASP A 59 -16.95 -0.55 5.63
C ASP A 59 -16.78 -2.04 5.90
N ASN A 60 -15.59 -2.47 6.31
CA ASN A 60 -15.29 -3.86 6.61
C ASN A 60 -14.75 -4.00 8.04
N ASN A 61 -15.55 -3.56 9.03
CA ASN A 61 -15.23 -3.68 10.45
C ASN A 61 -13.85 -3.10 10.82
N ASP A 62 -13.49 -1.96 10.21
CA ASP A 62 -12.20 -1.28 10.43
C ASP A 62 -11.01 -2.19 10.16
N LEU A 63 -11.10 -3.04 9.13
CA LEU A 63 -9.99 -3.89 8.74
C LEU A 63 -8.78 -3.05 8.35
N ALA A 64 -7.67 -3.26 9.04
CA ALA A 64 -6.39 -2.66 8.69
C ALA A 64 -5.64 -3.58 7.72
N VAL A 65 -5.12 -2.99 6.64
CA VAL A 65 -4.30 -3.73 5.67
C VAL A 65 -2.98 -2.99 5.51
N PHE A 66 -1.88 -3.68 5.72
CA PHE A 66 -0.54 -3.16 5.49
C PHE A 66 0.14 -3.94 4.36
N GLU A 67 1.29 -3.49 3.91
CA GLU A 67 2.01 -3.88 2.70
C GLU A 67 1.33 -3.36 1.44
N SER A 68 2.07 -2.51 0.68
CA SER A 68 1.49 -1.84 -0.49
C SER A 68 0.93 -2.82 -1.53
N GLY A 69 1.61 -3.95 -1.74
CA GLY A 69 1.12 -4.99 -2.65
C GLY A 69 -0.18 -5.63 -2.18
N ALA A 70 -0.28 -5.93 -0.90
CA ALA A 70 -1.50 -6.49 -0.31
C ALA A 70 -2.66 -5.50 -0.34
N ILE A 71 -2.36 -4.22 -0.09
CA ILE A 71 -3.35 -3.14 -0.18
C ILE A 71 -3.89 -3.04 -1.61
N MET A 72 -3.01 -3.06 -2.61
CA MET A 72 -3.43 -2.97 -4.01
C MET A 72 -4.32 -4.14 -4.41
N LEU A 73 -3.99 -5.36 -3.97
CA LEU A 73 -4.84 -6.53 -4.23
C LEU A 73 -6.20 -6.42 -3.54
N TYR A 74 -6.20 -5.97 -2.30
CA TYR A 74 -7.44 -5.78 -1.54
C TYR A 74 -8.37 -4.79 -2.25
N LEU A 75 -7.84 -3.64 -2.67
CA LEU A 75 -8.61 -2.60 -3.34
C LEU A 75 -9.08 -3.04 -4.73
N ALA A 76 -8.24 -3.78 -5.47
CA ALA A 76 -8.63 -4.32 -6.77
C ALA A 76 -9.80 -5.29 -6.63
N LYS A 77 -9.75 -6.18 -5.65
CA LYS A 77 -10.85 -7.13 -5.37
C LYS A 77 -12.11 -6.41 -4.92
N LYS A 78 -11.99 -5.44 -4.03
CA LYS A 78 -13.13 -4.67 -3.52
C LYS A 78 -13.81 -3.90 -4.63
N SER A 79 -13.06 -3.29 -5.54
CA SER A 79 -13.59 -2.49 -6.65
C SER A 79 -14.03 -3.33 -7.85
N GLY A 80 -13.57 -4.57 -7.96
CA GLY A 80 -13.77 -5.41 -9.14
C GLY A 80 -13.03 -4.92 -10.37
N GLN A 81 -11.97 -4.13 -10.18
CA GLN A 81 -11.20 -3.51 -11.27
C GLN A 81 -9.74 -3.93 -11.22
N LEU A 82 -9.08 -3.90 -12.37
CA LEU A 82 -7.63 -4.07 -12.55
C LEU A 82 -7.09 -5.48 -12.25
N LEU A 83 -7.89 -6.35 -11.66
CA LEU A 83 -7.49 -7.74 -11.41
C LEU A 83 -8.37 -8.66 -12.25
N PRO A 84 -7.81 -9.37 -13.25
CA PRO A 84 -8.59 -10.28 -14.08
C PRO A 84 -9.14 -11.45 -13.26
N SER A 85 -10.32 -11.94 -13.63
CA SER A 85 -10.93 -13.13 -13.01
C SER A 85 -10.47 -14.45 -13.65
N ASP A 86 -9.88 -14.37 -14.86
CA ASP A 86 -9.29 -15.53 -15.52
C ASP A 86 -8.01 -15.96 -14.82
N ASP A 87 -7.89 -17.23 -14.45
CA ASP A 87 -6.78 -17.74 -13.64
C ASP A 87 -5.40 -17.45 -14.26
N SER A 88 -5.28 -17.62 -15.58
CA SER A 88 -4.00 -17.37 -16.25
C SER A 88 -3.62 -15.91 -16.26
N ALA A 89 -4.59 -15.02 -16.54
CA ALA A 89 -4.35 -13.57 -16.52
C ALA A 89 -4.09 -13.08 -15.12
N GLU A 90 -4.83 -13.55 -14.13
CA GLU A 90 -4.59 -13.22 -12.72
C GLU A 90 -3.19 -13.67 -12.29
N SER A 91 -2.77 -14.88 -12.67
CA SER A 91 -1.43 -15.37 -12.35
C SER A 91 -0.34 -14.47 -12.93
N ARG A 92 -0.52 -13.99 -14.15
CA ARG A 92 0.46 -13.06 -14.76
C ARG A 92 0.54 -11.74 -14.00
N VAL A 93 -0.58 -11.20 -13.57
CA VAL A 93 -0.62 -10.00 -12.73
C VAL A 93 0.13 -10.24 -11.42
N MET A 94 -0.13 -11.38 -10.77
CA MET A 94 0.54 -11.73 -9.52
C MET A 94 2.03 -11.90 -9.69
N GLN A 95 2.48 -12.51 -10.79
CA GLN A 95 3.91 -12.68 -11.08
C GLN A 95 4.62 -11.32 -11.15
N TRP A 96 4.06 -10.38 -11.89
CA TRP A 96 4.66 -9.04 -12.01
C TRP A 96 4.56 -8.24 -10.72
N LEU A 97 3.46 -8.37 -9.98
CA LEU A 97 3.32 -7.72 -8.68
C LEU A 97 4.38 -8.23 -7.70
N MET A 98 4.57 -9.55 -7.62
CA MET A 98 5.58 -10.13 -6.74
C MET A 98 7.00 -9.76 -7.17
N PHE A 99 7.24 -9.68 -8.48
CA PHE A 99 8.53 -9.20 -9.00
C PHE A 99 8.81 -7.77 -8.53
N GLN A 100 7.82 -6.88 -8.60
CA GLN A 100 7.96 -5.52 -8.10
C GLN A 100 8.21 -5.50 -6.60
N MET A 101 7.42 -6.25 -5.83
CA MET A 101 7.47 -6.23 -4.36
C MET A 101 8.69 -6.96 -3.79
N GLY A 102 9.18 -7.99 -4.47
CA GLY A 102 10.32 -8.77 -4.02
C GLY A 102 11.65 -8.37 -4.64
N GLY A 103 11.64 -7.70 -5.78
CA GLY A 103 12.84 -7.36 -6.54
C GLY A 103 13.03 -5.86 -6.74
N ILE A 104 12.22 -5.23 -7.57
CA ILE A 104 12.41 -3.83 -7.98
C ILE A 104 12.29 -2.88 -6.78
N GLY A 105 11.21 -3.00 -6.01
CA GLY A 105 10.93 -2.12 -4.87
C GLY A 105 12.03 -2.16 -3.82
N PRO A 106 12.39 -3.33 -3.28
CA PRO A 106 13.43 -3.44 -2.27
C PRO A 106 14.80 -2.95 -2.75
N MET A 107 15.19 -3.25 -3.98
CA MET A 107 16.49 -2.81 -4.51
C MET A 107 16.55 -1.31 -4.69
N MET A 108 15.51 -0.68 -5.23
CA MET A 108 15.44 0.78 -5.34
C MET A 108 15.33 1.43 -3.97
N GLY A 109 14.62 0.81 -3.02
CA GLY A 109 14.53 1.29 -1.65
C GLY A 109 15.89 1.30 -0.96
N GLN A 110 16.68 0.23 -1.11
CA GLN A 110 18.05 0.18 -0.58
C GLN A 110 18.95 1.23 -1.22
N SER A 111 18.82 1.45 -2.53
CA SER A 111 19.55 2.51 -3.21
C SER A 111 19.25 3.87 -2.59
N ASN A 112 17.96 4.17 -2.33
CA ASN A 112 17.57 5.42 -1.69
C ASN A 112 18.15 5.55 -0.28
N VAL A 113 18.14 4.47 0.51
CA VAL A 113 18.68 4.47 1.87
C VAL A 113 20.19 4.73 1.86
N PHE A 114 20.94 4.07 0.96
CA PHE A 114 22.41 4.15 0.96
C PHE A 114 22.95 5.37 0.22
N PHE A 115 22.18 5.96 -0.71
CA PHE A 115 22.68 7.06 -1.55
C PHE A 115 21.93 8.39 -1.38
N ARG A 116 20.74 8.40 -0.74
CA ARG A 116 19.94 9.61 -0.57
C ARG A 116 19.63 9.95 0.88
N TYR A 117 19.51 8.96 1.72
CA TYR A 117 19.22 9.11 3.13
C TYR A 117 20.46 8.66 3.92
#